data_ea5fc579f831d0bad6d1a8948bef3265
#
_entry.id   ea5fc579f831d0bad6d1a8948bef3265
#
_cell.length_a   1.000
_cell.length_b   1.000
_cell.length_c   1.000
_cell.angle_alpha   90.00
_cell.angle_beta   90.00
_cell.angle_gamma   90.00
#
_symmetry.space_group_name_H-M   'P 1'
#
loop_
_entity.id
_entity.type
_entity.pdbx_description
1 polymer ?
#
loop_
_entity_poly.entity_id
_entity_poly.type
_entity_poly.pdbx_seq_one_letter_code
_entity_poly.pdbx_strand_id
1 'polypeptide(L)'
;MVKVAILGQGYVATIFAWGLARLKKGLIDPWGVPLAGVDFGVPIESLEVVASFDVDAAKVGRSLYEVARVYGLEPEPELKEVVVQPGLKLRSSPSFIKTLALDDEHPLEDARAKFEELLDDSRPDVFIDVTTTAKSKPLFTWEEVEKGIAEGSLPHSQVYAYLALERRGVAYVNAQPAHVACSPAFVNRAAERGSLVLGDDGATGATPLTVDIAEHLAERNRRVLSIAQFNIGGNADFLSLTEPERNLAKEETKSGFLENVLGYEPPHFIRPTGYLEPLGDRKFVAMHIQWVSFGGFVDELVVNMRINDSPALAGYLVDLSRLAYASLRAGVYGTVPEINLFYMKRPGPHGTRHKAKILAYRDLLSFVERLREARGLPAREAVTRARASSP
;
A
#
# COMPACT_ATOMS: atom_id res chain seq x y z
N MET A 1 -6.07 -13.41 17.46
CA MET A 1 -6.60 -12.31 16.63
C MET A 1 -5.48 -11.36 16.31
N VAL A 2 -5.49 -10.73 15.13
CA VAL A 2 -4.54 -9.71 14.68
C VAL A 2 -5.31 -8.40 14.56
N LYS A 3 -4.99 -7.46 15.41
CA LYS A 3 -5.67 -6.17 15.51
C LYS A 3 -5.11 -5.16 14.53
N VAL A 4 -5.95 -4.60 13.67
CA VAL A 4 -5.58 -3.68 12.61
C VAL A 4 -6.16 -2.30 12.87
N ALA A 5 -5.32 -1.26 12.86
CA ALA A 5 -5.73 0.13 12.82
C ALA A 5 -5.58 0.70 11.42
N ILE A 6 -6.58 1.43 10.95
CA ILE A 6 -6.63 2.05 9.62
C ILE A 6 -6.39 3.56 9.75
N LEU A 7 -5.44 4.07 8.97
CA LEU A 7 -5.14 5.49 8.84
C LEU A 7 -5.57 5.96 7.45
N GLY A 8 -6.63 6.77 7.39
CA GLY A 8 -7.28 7.18 6.15
C GLY A 8 -8.44 6.27 5.75
N GLN A 9 -9.68 6.62 6.18
CA GLN A 9 -10.89 5.85 5.87
C GLN A 9 -11.46 6.23 4.49
N GLY A 10 -10.61 6.14 3.46
CA GLY A 10 -11.01 6.28 2.05
C GLY A 10 -11.68 5.02 1.50
N TYR A 11 -11.85 4.99 0.16
CA TYR A 11 -12.51 3.87 -0.49
C TYR A 11 -11.71 2.57 -0.37
N VAL A 12 -10.38 2.61 -0.46
CA VAL A 12 -9.49 1.44 -0.24
C VAL A 12 -9.73 0.82 1.14
N ALA A 13 -9.69 1.65 2.19
CA ALA A 13 -9.91 1.20 3.57
C ALA A 13 -11.32 0.63 3.77
N THR A 14 -12.31 1.24 3.14
CA THR A 14 -13.71 0.79 3.19
C THR A 14 -13.87 -0.58 2.52
N ILE A 15 -13.29 -0.78 1.32
CA ILE A 15 -13.28 -2.08 0.64
C ILE A 15 -12.51 -3.12 1.47
N PHE A 16 -11.39 -2.74 2.10
CA PHE A 16 -10.64 -3.65 2.97
C PHE A 16 -11.49 -4.13 4.15
N ALA A 17 -12.09 -3.23 4.92
CA ALA A 17 -12.90 -3.60 6.08
C ALA A 17 -14.17 -4.37 5.67
N TRP A 18 -14.86 -3.91 4.63
CA TRP A 18 -16.04 -4.57 4.07
C TRP A 18 -15.72 -5.96 3.52
N GLY A 19 -14.66 -6.06 2.71
CA GLY A 19 -14.23 -7.33 2.12
C GLY A 19 -13.79 -8.34 3.18
N LEU A 20 -13.05 -7.89 4.20
CA LEU A 20 -12.63 -8.74 5.31
C LEU A 20 -13.83 -9.31 6.09
N ALA A 21 -14.84 -8.50 6.39
CA ALA A 21 -16.06 -8.95 7.06
C ALA A 21 -16.79 -10.02 6.23
N ARG A 22 -16.89 -9.86 4.93
CA ARG A 22 -17.54 -10.81 4.04
C ARG A 22 -16.73 -12.08 3.79
N LEU A 23 -15.39 -11.98 3.72
CA LEU A 23 -14.50 -13.14 3.64
C LEU A 23 -14.66 -14.06 4.85
N LYS A 24 -14.71 -13.47 6.07
CA LYS A 24 -14.91 -14.22 7.32
C LYS A 24 -16.21 -15.02 7.34
N LYS A 25 -17.23 -14.54 6.66
CA LYS A 25 -18.55 -15.20 6.56
C LYS A 25 -18.67 -16.12 5.35
N GLY A 26 -17.64 -16.22 4.51
CA GLY A 26 -17.70 -16.98 3.27
C GLY A 26 -18.69 -16.44 2.25
N LEU A 27 -19.01 -15.14 2.31
CA LEU A 27 -19.92 -14.46 1.39
C LEU A 27 -19.26 -14.01 0.08
N ILE A 28 -17.92 -13.98 0.06
CA ILE A 28 -17.10 -13.73 -1.12
C ILE A 28 -15.89 -14.64 -1.10
N ASP A 29 -15.37 -14.95 -2.28
CA ASP A 29 -14.10 -15.66 -2.45
C ASP A 29 -12.91 -14.72 -2.26
N PRO A 30 -11.72 -15.24 -1.88
CA PRO A 30 -10.53 -14.44 -1.62
C PRO A 30 -9.77 -14.04 -2.90
N TRP A 31 -10.49 -13.85 -4.03
CA TRP A 31 -9.87 -13.38 -5.27
C TRP A 31 -9.20 -12.02 -5.09
N GLY A 32 -7.99 -11.87 -5.60
CA GLY A 32 -7.20 -10.66 -5.43
C GLY A 32 -6.37 -10.59 -4.14
N VAL A 33 -6.42 -11.64 -3.29
CA VAL A 33 -5.52 -11.84 -2.15
C VAL A 33 -4.44 -12.85 -2.57
N PRO A 34 -3.21 -12.43 -2.90
CA PRO A 34 -2.21 -13.28 -3.55
C PRO A 34 -1.82 -14.54 -2.78
N LEU A 35 -1.81 -14.47 -1.45
CA LEU A 35 -1.45 -15.58 -0.55
C LEU A 35 -2.65 -16.19 0.17
N ALA A 36 -3.88 -16.02 -0.32
CA ALA A 36 -5.08 -16.58 0.32
C ALA A 36 -5.00 -18.10 0.52
N GLY A 37 -4.46 -18.82 -0.47
CA GLY A 37 -4.26 -20.26 -0.40
C GLY A 37 -2.98 -20.73 0.30
N VAL A 38 -2.25 -19.79 0.95
CA VAL A 38 -0.98 -20.08 1.61
C VAL A 38 -1.15 -19.96 3.13
N ASP A 39 -1.00 -21.07 3.82
CA ASP A 39 -0.96 -21.09 5.27
C ASP A 39 0.46 -20.80 5.78
N PHE A 40 0.62 -19.73 6.53
CA PHE A 40 1.82 -19.38 7.29
C PHE A 40 1.47 -19.04 8.74
N GLY A 41 0.40 -19.65 9.25
CA GLY A 41 -0.03 -19.59 10.64
C GLY A 41 -0.78 -18.31 11.02
N VAL A 42 -1.20 -17.48 10.05
CA VAL A 42 -2.05 -16.30 10.26
C VAL A 42 -3.21 -16.37 9.26
N PRO A 43 -4.33 -17.01 9.62
CA PRO A 43 -5.49 -17.10 8.74
C PRO A 43 -6.14 -15.72 8.53
N ILE A 44 -6.82 -15.52 7.38
CA ILE A 44 -7.51 -14.26 7.05
C ILE A 44 -8.55 -13.92 8.13
N GLU A 45 -9.23 -14.91 8.64
CA GLU A 45 -10.27 -14.80 9.66
C GLU A 45 -9.76 -14.23 10.98
N SER A 46 -8.44 -14.32 11.22
CA SER A 46 -7.82 -13.78 12.42
C SER A 46 -7.65 -12.26 12.42
N LEU A 47 -7.77 -11.60 11.27
CA LEU A 47 -7.66 -10.15 11.16
C LEU A 47 -8.89 -9.45 11.71
N GLU A 48 -8.73 -8.38 12.46
CA GLU A 48 -9.81 -7.58 13.04
C GLU A 48 -9.48 -6.10 12.93
N VAL A 49 -10.37 -5.32 12.34
CA VAL A 49 -10.25 -3.86 12.35
C VAL A 49 -10.74 -3.36 13.70
N VAL A 50 -9.86 -2.75 14.48
CA VAL A 50 -10.15 -2.28 15.84
C VAL A 50 -10.17 -0.76 15.97
N ALA A 51 -9.59 -0.03 15.02
CA ALA A 51 -9.58 1.42 15.01
C ALA A 51 -9.53 1.93 13.55
N SER A 52 -10.12 3.09 13.32
CA SER A 52 -10.08 3.80 12.04
C SER A 52 -10.02 5.29 12.26
N PHE A 53 -9.18 5.98 11.49
CA PHE A 53 -8.95 7.42 11.59
C PHE A 53 -9.11 8.08 10.22
N ASP A 54 -9.78 9.23 10.16
CA ASP A 54 -9.87 10.06 8.95
C ASP A 54 -9.96 11.54 9.34
N VAL A 55 -9.66 12.43 8.41
CA VAL A 55 -9.79 13.87 8.57
C VAL A 55 -11.06 14.45 7.91
N ASP A 56 -11.80 13.64 7.18
CA ASP A 56 -13.01 14.03 6.48
C ASP A 56 -14.19 14.12 7.45
N ALA A 57 -14.73 15.35 7.62
CA ALA A 57 -15.87 15.63 8.48
C ALA A 57 -17.13 14.82 8.12
N ALA A 58 -17.25 14.39 6.87
CA ALA A 58 -18.38 13.55 6.43
C ALA A 58 -18.26 12.10 6.92
N LYS A 59 -17.10 11.67 7.42
CA LYS A 59 -16.84 10.29 7.86
C LYS A 59 -16.56 10.19 9.36
N VAL A 60 -15.88 11.17 9.93
CA VAL A 60 -15.58 11.20 11.38
C VAL A 60 -16.87 11.14 12.19
N GLY A 61 -16.89 10.28 13.20
CA GLY A 61 -18.07 10.01 14.04
C GLY A 61 -19.05 8.99 13.45
N ARG A 62 -18.86 8.53 12.20
CA ARG A 62 -19.66 7.44 11.60
C ARG A 62 -18.99 6.09 11.78
N SER A 63 -19.82 5.06 11.91
CA SER A 63 -19.35 3.68 11.89
C SER A 63 -18.83 3.29 10.50
N LEU A 64 -17.95 2.28 10.43
CA LEU A 64 -17.52 1.70 9.14
C LEU A 64 -18.71 1.18 8.32
N TYR A 65 -19.78 0.76 9.00
CA TYR A 65 -21.05 0.37 8.38
C TYR A 65 -21.68 1.53 7.59
N GLU A 66 -21.76 2.70 8.20
CA GLU A 66 -22.34 3.89 7.57
C GLU A 66 -21.43 4.41 6.43
N VAL A 67 -20.12 4.40 6.64
CA VAL A 67 -19.16 4.79 5.60
C VAL A 67 -19.23 3.85 4.39
N ALA A 68 -19.36 2.54 4.59
CA ALA A 68 -19.54 1.59 3.48
C ALA A 68 -20.80 1.88 2.66
N ARG A 69 -21.90 2.26 3.30
CA ARG A 69 -23.13 2.66 2.61
C ARG A 69 -22.98 3.94 1.78
N VAL A 70 -22.19 4.90 2.25
CA VAL A 70 -21.88 6.11 1.45
C VAL A 70 -21.20 5.74 0.12
N TYR A 71 -20.38 4.69 0.13
CA TYR A 71 -19.75 4.16 -1.09
C TYR A 71 -20.62 3.16 -1.88
N GLY A 72 -21.90 3.01 -1.52
CA GLY A 72 -22.84 2.14 -2.22
C GLY A 72 -22.63 0.64 -1.96
N LEU A 73 -21.90 0.28 -0.92
CA LEU A 73 -21.69 -1.11 -0.51
C LEU A 73 -22.80 -1.55 0.46
N GLU A 74 -23.12 -2.84 0.43
CA GLU A 74 -23.99 -3.46 1.45
C GLU A 74 -23.11 -4.01 2.57
N PRO A 75 -23.06 -3.33 3.73
CA PRO A 75 -22.12 -3.67 4.80
C PRO A 75 -22.67 -4.75 5.74
N GLU A 76 -21.72 -5.50 6.31
CA GLU A 76 -22.01 -6.48 7.36
C GLU A 76 -22.20 -5.79 8.70
N PRO A 77 -23.11 -6.31 9.58
CA PRO A 77 -23.49 -5.68 10.87
C PRO A 77 -22.32 -5.39 11.81
N GLU A 78 -21.28 -6.22 11.85
CA GLU A 78 -20.10 -6.06 12.71
C GLU A 78 -19.32 -4.77 12.43
N LEU A 79 -19.44 -4.20 11.24
CA LEU A 79 -18.82 -2.91 10.90
C LEU A 79 -19.41 -1.72 11.67
N LYS A 80 -20.51 -1.92 12.44
CA LYS A 80 -21.07 -0.90 13.33
C LYS A 80 -20.23 -0.67 14.58
N GLU A 81 -19.41 -1.64 14.95
CA GLU A 81 -18.63 -1.60 16.20
C GLU A 81 -17.44 -0.64 16.12
N VAL A 82 -16.94 -0.35 14.90
CA VAL A 82 -15.80 0.54 14.71
C VAL A 82 -16.30 1.88 14.16
N VAL A 83 -16.05 2.93 14.92
CA VAL A 83 -16.38 4.32 14.56
C VAL A 83 -15.11 5.03 14.09
N VAL A 84 -15.21 5.76 13.00
CA VAL A 84 -14.11 6.57 12.45
C VAL A 84 -13.80 7.70 13.40
N GLN A 85 -12.57 7.74 13.88
CA GLN A 85 -12.06 8.74 14.80
C GLN A 85 -11.37 9.90 14.05
N PRO A 86 -11.26 11.09 14.65
CA PRO A 86 -10.51 12.20 14.07
C PRO A 86 -9.04 11.79 13.85
N GLY A 87 -8.57 11.92 12.61
CA GLY A 87 -7.17 11.73 12.23
C GLY A 87 -6.37 13.03 12.33
N LEU A 88 -5.07 12.94 12.04
CA LEU A 88 -4.15 14.07 12.05
C LEU A 88 -4.37 14.97 10.83
N LYS A 89 -4.94 16.15 11.04
CA LYS A 89 -5.02 17.21 10.03
C LYS A 89 -3.73 18.01 10.03
N LEU A 90 -2.89 17.77 9.04
CA LEU A 90 -1.59 18.44 8.91
C LEU A 90 -1.59 19.41 7.73
N ARG A 91 -0.63 20.35 7.72
CA ARG A 91 -0.42 21.30 6.63
C ARG A 91 -0.13 20.64 5.28
N SER A 92 0.37 19.40 5.30
CA SER A 92 0.67 18.58 4.11
C SER A 92 -0.57 17.99 3.44
N SER A 93 -1.78 18.14 4.01
CA SER A 93 -3.01 17.62 3.41
C SER A 93 -3.32 18.31 2.06
N PRO A 94 -3.89 17.59 1.06
CA PRO A 94 -4.30 18.19 -0.21
C PRO A 94 -5.31 19.31 -0.05
N SER A 95 -5.36 20.23 -1.01
CA SER A 95 -6.25 21.40 -0.95
C SER A 95 -7.73 21.01 -0.86
N PHE A 96 -8.15 19.95 -1.55
CA PHE A 96 -9.55 19.48 -1.50
C PHE A 96 -9.91 18.88 -0.13
N ILE A 97 -8.96 18.30 0.60
CA ILE A 97 -9.16 17.85 1.99
C ILE A 97 -9.44 19.02 2.93
N LYS A 98 -8.86 20.19 2.66
CA LYS A 98 -9.12 21.39 3.47
C LYS A 98 -10.58 21.84 3.45
N THR A 99 -11.31 21.54 2.37
CA THR A 99 -12.75 21.80 2.25
C THR A 99 -13.63 20.71 2.85
N LEU A 100 -13.10 19.49 3.00
CA LEU A 100 -13.81 18.34 3.56
C LEU A 100 -13.49 18.14 5.05
N ALA A 101 -12.35 18.65 5.52
CA ALA A 101 -11.86 18.39 6.85
C ALA A 101 -12.66 19.14 7.93
N LEU A 102 -12.68 18.56 9.12
CA LEU A 102 -13.09 19.22 10.36
C LEU A 102 -12.45 20.60 10.43
N ASP A 103 -13.24 21.64 10.76
CA ASP A 103 -12.86 23.06 10.62
C ASP A 103 -11.64 23.50 11.45
N ASP A 104 -11.26 22.76 12.48
CA ASP A 104 -10.16 23.12 13.36
C ASP A 104 -8.88 22.34 13.04
N GLU A 105 -7.80 23.09 12.76
CA GLU A 105 -6.45 22.55 12.89
C GLU A 105 -6.19 22.32 14.38
N HIS A 106 -6.39 21.09 14.87
CA HIS A 106 -5.97 20.75 16.20
C HIS A 106 -4.45 20.93 16.32
N PRO A 107 -3.93 21.52 17.38
CA PRO A 107 -2.51 21.46 17.66
C PRO A 107 -2.04 19.99 17.55
N LEU A 108 -0.88 19.77 16.95
CA LEU A 108 -0.36 18.40 16.76
C LEU A 108 -0.30 17.63 18.09
N GLU A 109 -0.05 18.32 19.19
CA GLU A 109 0.01 17.75 20.54
C GLU A 109 -1.36 17.21 21.01
N ASP A 110 -2.46 17.93 20.78
CA ASP A 110 -3.80 17.48 21.16
C ASP A 110 -4.26 16.32 20.29
N ALA A 111 -3.99 16.37 18.99
CA ALA A 111 -4.27 15.29 18.05
C ALA A 111 -3.45 14.04 18.38
N ARG A 112 -2.19 14.22 18.80
CA ARG A 112 -1.30 13.16 19.27
C ARG A 112 -1.87 12.51 20.55
N ALA A 113 -2.21 13.30 21.56
CA ALA A 113 -2.73 12.79 22.83
C ALA A 113 -3.99 11.94 22.61
N LYS A 114 -4.92 12.43 21.80
CA LYS A 114 -6.14 11.69 21.45
C LYS A 114 -5.86 10.42 20.65
N PHE A 115 -4.92 10.47 19.71
CA PHE A 115 -4.51 9.30 18.94
C PHE A 115 -3.88 8.24 19.85
N GLU A 116 -3.01 8.64 20.76
CA GLU A 116 -2.36 7.75 21.74
C GLU A 116 -3.38 7.11 22.68
N GLU A 117 -4.34 7.89 23.23
CA GLU A 117 -5.43 7.38 24.08
C GLU A 117 -6.23 6.26 23.37
N LEU A 118 -6.67 6.52 22.14
CA LEU A 118 -7.42 5.53 21.36
C LEU A 118 -6.61 4.27 21.01
N LEU A 119 -5.28 4.43 20.83
CA LEU A 119 -4.41 3.29 20.60
C LEU A 119 -4.15 2.47 21.85
N ASP A 120 -4.16 3.07 23.03
CA ASP A 120 -4.02 2.35 24.29
C ASP A 120 -5.20 1.44 24.57
N ASP A 121 -6.40 1.84 24.19
CA ASP A 121 -7.61 1.04 24.30
C ASP A 121 -7.65 -0.10 23.28
N SER A 122 -7.37 0.20 21.99
CA SER A 122 -7.49 -0.75 20.90
C SER A 122 -6.30 -1.70 20.78
N ARG A 123 -5.10 -1.24 21.12
CA ARG A 123 -3.81 -1.98 21.05
C ARG A 123 -3.60 -2.69 19.72
N PRO A 124 -3.51 -1.97 18.61
CA PRO A 124 -3.33 -2.58 17.30
C PRO A 124 -1.95 -3.23 17.16
N ASP A 125 -1.93 -4.39 16.50
CA ASP A 125 -0.69 -5.07 16.08
C ASP A 125 -0.13 -4.48 14.78
N VAL A 126 -1.04 -4.06 13.88
CA VAL A 126 -0.73 -3.58 12.53
C VAL A 126 -1.44 -2.26 12.26
N PHE A 127 -0.68 -1.27 11.81
CA PHE A 127 -1.18 -0.03 11.26
C PHE A 127 -1.16 -0.08 9.73
N ILE A 128 -2.26 0.27 9.09
CA ILE A 128 -2.37 0.40 7.63
C ILE A 128 -2.53 1.87 7.29
N ASP A 129 -1.54 2.45 6.62
CA ASP A 129 -1.63 3.80 6.09
C ASP A 129 -2.08 3.79 4.63
N VAL A 130 -3.31 4.23 4.42
CA VAL A 130 -3.96 4.46 3.14
C VAL A 130 -4.50 5.90 3.04
N THR A 131 -3.81 6.83 3.70
CA THR A 131 -4.06 8.26 3.62
C THR A 131 -3.82 8.80 2.20
N THR A 132 -3.91 10.09 1.98
CA THR A 132 -3.68 10.67 0.66
C THR A 132 -2.20 10.80 0.33
N THR A 133 -1.87 10.71 -0.97
CA THR A 133 -0.51 10.95 -1.48
C THR A 133 0.06 12.28 -0.99
N ALA A 134 1.25 12.25 -0.40
CA ALA A 134 2.00 13.43 0.01
C ALA A 134 3.45 13.35 -0.45
N LYS A 135 4.03 14.51 -0.81
CA LYS A 135 5.44 14.62 -1.14
C LYS A 135 6.29 14.42 0.11
N SER A 136 7.32 13.63 -0.02
CA SER A 136 8.28 13.37 1.05
C SER A 136 9.67 13.11 0.49
N LYS A 137 10.66 13.06 1.36
CA LYS A 137 12.02 12.59 1.06
C LYS A 137 12.41 11.50 2.06
N PRO A 138 13.37 10.63 1.72
CA PRO A 138 13.91 9.70 2.69
C PRO A 138 14.62 10.44 3.83
N LEU A 139 14.48 9.93 5.05
CA LEU A 139 15.14 10.41 6.25
C LEU A 139 16.16 9.36 6.71
N PHE A 140 17.35 9.79 7.05
CA PHE A 140 18.47 8.89 7.30
C PHE A 140 18.74 8.68 8.79
N THR A 141 18.46 9.68 9.62
CA THR A 141 18.64 9.60 11.07
C THR A 141 17.35 9.90 11.83
N TRP A 142 17.27 9.40 13.07
CA TRP A 142 16.07 9.67 13.91
C TRP A 142 15.99 11.14 14.33
N GLU A 143 17.12 11.81 14.48
CA GLU A 143 17.19 13.26 14.76
C GLU A 143 16.56 14.08 13.63
N GLU A 144 16.71 13.65 12.37
CA GLU A 144 16.02 14.29 11.24
C GLU A 144 14.49 14.13 11.35
N VAL A 145 14.01 12.98 11.83
CA VAL A 145 12.59 12.74 12.08
C VAL A 145 12.09 13.64 13.20
N GLU A 146 12.75 13.65 14.36
CA GLU A 146 12.37 14.48 15.52
C GLU A 146 12.38 15.97 15.18
N LYS A 147 13.38 16.43 14.44
CA LYS A 147 13.43 17.81 13.93
C LYS A 147 12.24 18.11 13.03
N GLY A 148 11.92 17.22 12.09
CA GLY A 148 10.79 17.39 11.18
C GLY A 148 9.44 17.39 11.89
N ILE A 149 9.28 16.61 12.97
CA ILE A 149 8.12 16.65 13.87
C ILE A 149 8.02 18.01 14.56
N ALA A 150 9.11 18.48 15.17
CA ALA A 150 9.13 19.75 15.89
C ALA A 150 8.83 20.96 14.97
N GLU A 151 9.31 20.92 13.73
CA GLU A 151 9.07 21.96 12.72
C GLU A 151 7.70 21.83 12.03
N GLY A 152 6.96 20.72 12.22
CA GLY A 152 5.72 20.42 11.51
C GLY A 152 5.91 20.28 9.99
N SER A 153 7.10 19.86 9.56
CA SER A 153 7.49 19.78 8.14
C SER A 153 7.26 18.41 7.52
N LEU A 154 7.00 17.36 8.32
CA LEU A 154 6.78 16.01 7.84
C LEU A 154 5.36 15.81 7.29
N PRO A 155 5.20 14.99 6.23
CA PRO A 155 3.88 14.58 5.76
C PRO A 155 3.24 13.59 6.74
N HIS A 156 1.91 13.50 6.69
CA HIS A 156 1.10 12.71 7.62
C HIS A 156 1.55 11.25 7.73
N SER A 157 1.95 10.58 6.62
CA SER A 157 2.43 9.18 6.70
C SER A 157 3.69 9.03 7.55
N GLN A 158 4.63 10.00 7.47
CA GLN A 158 5.83 9.98 8.31
C GLN A 158 5.52 10.33 9.76
N VAL A 159 4.55 11.23 10.01
CA VAL A 159 4.09 11.55 11.37
C VAL A 159 3.38 10.34 12.00
N TYR A 160 2.48 9.68 11.28
CA TYR A 160 1.83 8.47 11.77
C TYR A 160 2.82 7.33 12.03
N ALA A 161 3.81 7.15 11.13
CA ALA A 161 4.88 6.16 11.36
C ALA A 161 5.70 6.48 12.61
N TYR A 162 6.04 7.76 12.84
CA TYR A 162 6.69 8.21 14.07
C TYR A 162 5.88 7.82 15.30
N LEU A 163 4.60 8.16 15.35
CA LEU A 163 3.71 7.86 16.48
C LEU A 163 3.52 6.36 16.70
N ALA A 164 3.35 5.59 15.62
CA ALA A 164 3.22 4.14 15.71
C ALA A 164 4.48 3.47 16.28
N LEU A 165 5.68 3.92 15.87
CA LEU A 165 6.96 3.36 16.31
C LEU A 165 7.40 3.80 17.70
N GLU A 166 6.72 4.75 18.34
CA GLU A 166 6.87 4.99 19.78
C GLU A 166 6.39 3.76 20.58
N ARG A 167 5.51 2.96 20.02
CA ARG A 167 5.11 1.65 20.55
C ARG A 167 6.13 0.58 20.17
N ARG A 168 6.15 -0.51 20.92
CA ARG A 168 7.00 -1.67 20.65
C ARG A 168 6.18 -2.82 20.06
N GLY A 169 6.80 -3.60 19.18
CA GLY A 169 6.20 -4.83 18.68
C GLY A 169 5.02 -4.60 17.74
N VAL A 170 4.97 -3.48 17.04
CA VAL A 170 3.93 -3.14 16.07
C VAL A 170 4.46 -3.16 14.64
N ALA A 171 3.57 -3.36 13.68
CA ALA A 171 3.90 -3.20 12.26
C ALA A 171 3.21 -1.96 11.68
N TYR A 172 3.93 -1.22 10.85
CA TYR A 172 3.40 -0.10 10.07
C TYR A 172 3.51 -0.40 8.58
N VAL A 173 2.37 -0.48 7.91
CA VAL A 173 2.26 -0.75 6.47
C VAL A 173 1.92 0.54 5.76
N ASN A 174 2.91 1.12 5.07
CA ASN A 174 2.71 2.34 4.29
C ASN A 174 2.34 1.99 2.83
N ALA A 175 1.07 2.11 2.49
CA ALA A 175 0.60 1.92 1.12
C ALA A 175 0.65 3.21 0.28
N GLN A 176 1.21 4.31 0.82
CA GLN A 176 1.35 5.60 0.17
C GLN A 176 2.77 5.83 -0.37
N PRO A 177 2.97 6.75 -1.33
CA PRO A 177 4.30 7.01 -1.88
C PRO A 177 5.25 7.77 -0.93
N ALA A 178 4.79 8.18 0.26
CA ALA A 178 5.65 8.78 1.28
C ALA A 178 6.77 7.83 1.71
N HIS A 179 7.99 8.36 1.90
CA HIS A 179 9.16 7.56 2.25
C HIS A 179 9.12 7.17 3.73
N VAL A 180 8.64 5.98 4.04
CA VAL A 180 8.69 5.36 5.38
C VAL A 180 9.61 4.15 5.36
N ALA A 181 9.26 3.07 4.65
CA ALA A 181 10.12 1.89 4.54
C ALA A 181 11.40 2.15 3.71
N CYS A 182 11.40 3.18 2.87
CA CYS A 182 12.59 3.68 2.18
C CYS A 182 13.45 4.65 3.01
N SER A 183 13.03 5.00 4.24
CA SER A 183 13.82 5.86 5.14
C SER A 183 14.60 5.01 6.14
N PRO A 184 15.94 5.03 6.10
CA PRO A 184 16.78 4.31 7.08
C PRO A 184 16.41 4.65 8.53
N ALA A 185 16.03 5.89 8.82
CA ALA A 185 15.61 6.32 10.16
C ALA A 185 14.44 5.48 10.70
N PHE A 186 13.37 5.30 9.92
CA PHE A 186 12.21 4.52 10.34
C PHE A 186 12.50 3.02 10.40
N VAL A 187 13.29 2.49 9.44
CA VAL A 187 13.67 1.07 9.42
C VAL A 187 14.52 0.71 10.65
N ASN A 188 15.53 1.53 10.98
CA ASN A 188 16.39 1.31 12.14
C ASN A 188 15.58 1.45 13.43
N ARG A 189 14.74 2.47 13.55
CA ARG A 189 13.88 2.67 14.72
C ARG A 189 12.92 1.49 14.91
N ALA A 190 12.34 0.97 13.84
CA ALA A 190 11.49 -0.22 13.89
C ALA A 190 12.27 -1.42 14.42
N ALA A 191 13.51 -1.66 13.92
CA ALA A 191 14.35 -2.75 14.40
C ALA A 191 14.68 -2.61 15.90
N GLU A 192 15.06 -1.43 16.37
CA GLU A 192 15.34 -1.14 17.77
C GLU A 192 14.15 -1.37 18.70
N ARG A 193 12.94 -1.12 18.20
CA ARG A 193 11.69 -1.26 18.94
C ARG A 193 11.08 -2.67 18.86
N GLY A 194 11.72 -3.62 18.13
CA GLY A 194 11.11 -4.91 17.84
C GLY A 194 9.85 -4.80 16.97
N SER A 195 9.81 -3.77 16.14
CA SER A 195 8.71 -3.38 15.25
C SER A 195 9.08 -3.58 13.78
N LEU A 196 8.14 -3.37 12.87
CA LEU A 196 8.31 -3.57 11.43
C LEU A 196 7.70 -2.40 10.64
N VAL A 197 8.35 -1.98 9.57
CA VAL A 197 7.79 -1.08 8.57
C VAL A 197 7.79 -1.75 7.20
N LEU A 198 6.67 -1.73 6.49
CA LEU A 198 6.53 -2.21 5.12
C LEU A 198 6.08 -1.06 4.23
N GLY A 199 6.62 -0.94 3.04
CA GLY A 199 6.29 0.16 2.11
C GLY A 199 7.31 0.25 0.98
N ASP A 200 7.19 1.23 0.09
CA ASP A 200 6.20 2.31 0.08
C ASP A 200 5.43 2.24 -1.26
N ASP A 201 4.23 2.80 -1.30
CA ASP A 201 3.32 2.87 -2.47
C ASP A 201 2.87 1.50 -2.99
N GLY A 202 1.64 1.09 -2.67
CA GLY A 202 1.07 -0.19 -3.08
C GLY A 202 1.15 -0.43 -4.60
N ALA A 203 1.71 -1.58 -5.00
CA ALA A 203 1.96 -1.93 -6.40
C ALA A 203 0.70 -2.45 -7.10
N THR A 204 -0.32 -1.59 -7.21
CA THR A 204 -1.57 -1.87 -7.92
C THR A 204 -1.64 -1.14 -9.26
N GLY A 205 -2.73 -1.32 -9.97
CA GLY A 205 -2.94 -0.72 -11.28
C GLY A 205 -2.10 -1.38 -12.38
N ALA A 206 -1.58 -0.60 -13.31
CA ALA A 206 -0.83 -1.11 -14.44
C ALA A 206 0.67 -1.35 -14.14
N THR A 207 1.20 -0.77 -13.08
CA THR A 207 2.64 -0.85 -12.77
C THR A 207 3.17 -2.29 -12.69
N PRO A 208 2.52 -3.24 -11.99
CA PRO A 208 2.96 -4.63 -11.96
C PRO A 208 3.08 -5.24 -13.36
N LEU A 209 2.09 -5.02 -14.22
CA LEU A 209 2.10 -5.53 -15.59
C LEU A 209 3.23 -4.89 -16.41
N THR A 210 3.43 -3.58 -16.30
CA THR A 210 4.48 -2.87 -17.05
C THR A 210 5.87 -3.38 -16.68
N VAL A 211 6.11 -3.62 -15.39
CA VAL A 211 7.38 -4.19 -14.88
C VAL A 211 7.60 -5.60 -15.42
N ASP A 212 6.57 -6.46 -15.39
CA ASP A 212 6.66 -7.83 -15.87
C ASP A 212 6.82 -7.91 -17.39
N ILE A 213 6.21 -7.01 -18.17
CA ILE A 213 6.43 -6.90 -19.62
C ILE A 213 7.87 -6.45 -19.90
N ALA A 214 8.41 -5.48 -19.15
CA ALA A 214 9.79 -5.02 -19.32
C ALA A 214 10.77 -6.19 -19.08
N GLU A 215 10.59 -6.97 -18.03
CA GLU A 215 11.39 -8.19 -17.75
C GLU A 215 11.25 -9.22 -18.87
N HIS A 216 10.02 -9.49 -19.33
CA HIS A 216 9.77 -10.41 -20.43
C HIS A 216 10.54 -10.03 -21.71
N LEU A 217 10.68 -8.73 -21.98
CA LEU A 217 11.46 -8.23 -23.13
C LEU A 217 12.96 -8.34 -22.87
N ALA A 218 13.42 -7.99 -21.67
CA ALA A 218 14.82 -8.08 -21.26
C ALA A 218 15.36 -9.52 -21.31
N GLU A 219 14.61 -10.50 -20.75
CA GLU A 219 14.99 -11.92 -20.79
C GLU A 219 15.16 -12.48 -22.21
N ARG A 220 14.52 -11.85 -23.20
CA ARG A 220 14.59 -12.23 -24.63
C ARG A 220 15.59 -11.39 -25.41
N ASN A 221 16.40 -10.61 -24.71
CA ASN A 221 17.36 -9.68 -25.30
C ASN A 221 16.70 -8.73 -26.34
N ARG A 222 15.45 -8.33 -26.10
CA ARG A 222 14.73 -7.35 -26.91
C ARG A 222 14.98 -5.96 -26.35
N ARG A 223 15.45 -5.05 -27.20
CA ARG A 223 15.78 -3.70 -26.77
C ARG A 223 14.55 -2.80 -26.82
N VAL A 224 14.04 -2.40 -25.68
CA VAL A 224 12.94 -1.44 -25.57
C VAL A 224 13.38 -0.09 -26.11
N LEU A 225 12.62 0.48 -27.05
CA LEU A 225 12.85 1.77 -27.66
C LEU A 225 12.10 2.91 -26.96
N SER A 226 10.85 2.64 -26.56
CA SER A 226 10.02 3.61 -25.87
C SER A 226 8.88 2.95 -25.10
N ILE A 227 8.43 3.63 -24.04
CA ILE A 227 7.22 3.26 -23.27
C ILE A 227 6.37 4.49 -23.07
N ALA A 228 5.13 4.48 -23.60
CA ALA A 228 4.12 5.48 -23.27
C ALA A 228 3.00 4.81 -22.47
N GLN A 229 2.69 5.34 -21.28
CA GLN A 229 1.61 4.84 -20.43
C GLN A 229 0.79 5.97 -19.84
N PHE A 230 -0.45 6.07 -20.25
CA PHE A 230 -1.43 7.05 -19.78
C PHE A 230 -2.32 6.42 -18.73
N ASN A 231 -2.54 7.13 -17.64
CA ASN A 231 -3.39 6.68 -16.54
C ASN A 231 -4.41 7.77 -16.21
N ILE A 232 -5.70 7.47 -16.37
CA ILE A 232 -6.80 8.38 -16.06
C ILE A 232 -7.69 7.69 -15.01
N GLY A 233 -8.03 8.39 -13.93
CA GLY A 233 -8.93 7.91 -12.88
C GLY A 233 -9.90 8.97 -12.43
N GLY A 234 -10.93 8.57 -11.67
CA GLY A 234 -11.96 9.47 -11.17
C GLY A 234 -12.14 9.42 -9.65
N ASN A 235 -11.27 8.70 -8.94
CA ASN A 235 -11.29 8.62 -7.49
C ASN A 235 -10.52 9.79 -6.81
N ALA A 236 -10.59 9.88 -5.48
CA ALA A 236 -9.96 10.95 -4.72
C ALA A 236 -8.43 10.98 -4.83
N ASP A 237 -7.76 9.82 -5.06
CA ASP A 237 -6.30 9.79 -5.30
C ASP A 237 -5.99 10.55 -6.60
N PHE A 238 -6.70 10.26 -7.70
CA PHE A 238 -6.52 10.98 -8.96
C PHE A 238 -6.91 12.45 -8.89
N LEU A 239 -7.90 12.81 -8.08
CA LEU A 239 -8.22 14.22 -7.81
C LEU A 239 -7.03 14.91 -7.11
N SER A 240 -6.40 14.26 -6.14
CA SER A 240 -5.22 14.80 -5.47
C SER A 240 -4.04 15.01 -6.41
N LEU A 241 -3.92 14.15 -7.45
CA LEU A 241 -2.85 14.21 -8.45
C LEU A 241 -3.04 15.32 -9.49
N THR A 242 -4.13 16.08 -9.44
CA THR A 242 -4.25 17.34 -10.19
C THR A 242 -3.31 18.42 -9.64
N GLU A 243 -2.82 18.27 -8.41
CA GLU A 243 -1.78 19.11 -7.83
C GLU A 243 -0.40 18.67 -8.39
N PRO A 244 0.37 19.58 -9.07
CA PRO A 244 1.60 19.21 -9.79
C PRO A 244 2.65 18.48 -8.96
N GLU A 245 2.87 18.91 -7.72
CA GLU A 245 3.87 18.30 -6.82
C GLU A 245 3.53 16.86 -6.44
N ARG A 246 2.24 16.55 -6.30
CA ARG A 246 1.77 15.18 -6.00
C ARG A 246 1.85 14.29 -7.22
N ASN A 247 1.57 14.85 -8.39
CA ASN A 247 1.72 14.13 -9.66
C ASN A 247 3.17 13.69 -9.86
N LEU A 248 4.14 14.60 -9.65
CA LEU A 248 5.57 14.29 -9.75
C LEU A 248 5.99 13.18 -8.77
N ALA A 249 5.55 13.24 -7.51
CA ALA A 249 5.86 12.19 -6.53
C ALA A 249 5.34 10.81 -6.96
N LYS A 250 4.19 10.76 -7.62
CA LYS A 250 3.61 9.51 -8.15
C LYS A 250 4.29 9.05 -9.45
N GLU A 251 4.79 9.96 -10.27
CA GLU A 251 5.56 9.65 -11.49
C GLU A 251 6.86 8.92 -11.14
N GLU A 252 7.61 9.43 -10.16
CA GLU A 252 8.85 8.81 -9.68
C GLU A 252 8.67 7.35 -9.24
N THR A 253 7.55 7.03 -8.60
CA THR A 253 7.27 5.64 -8.17
C THR A 253 6.89 4.72 -9.34
N LYS A 254 6.42 5.27 -10.44
CA LYS A 254 5.93 4.48 -11.59
C LYS A 254 6.99 4.15 -12.63
N SER A 255 8.04 4.94 -12.75
CA SER A 255 9.11 4.76 -13.75
C SER A 255 10.44 4.27 -13.16
N GLY A 256 10.63 4.39 -11.86
CA GLY A 256 11.89 4.07 -11.16
C GLY A 256 12.39 2.62 -11.30
N PHE A 257 11.58 1.72 -11.86
CA PHE A 257 11.99 0.34 -12.10
C PHE A 257 12.76 0.13 -13.43
N LEU A 258 12.65 1.04 -14.40
CA LEU A 258 13.10 0.81 -15.78
C LEU A 258 14.58 0.46 -15.86
N GLU A 259 15.44 1.28 -15.28
CA GLU A 259 16.88 1.04 -15.27
C GLU A 259 17.25 -0.27 -14.58
N ASN A 260 16.55 -0.62 -13.49
CA ASN A 260 16.82 -1.84 -12.72
C ASN A 260 16.48 -3.11 -13.49
N VAL A 261 15.41 -3.09 -14.29
CA VAL A 261 14.90 -4.25 -15.02
C VAL A 261 15.54 -4.36 -16.40
N LEU A 262 15.68 -3.24 -17.12
CA LEU A 262 16.21 -3.23 -18.48
C LEU A 262 17.73 -3.08 -18.55
N GLY A 263 18.39 -2.60 -17.48
CA GLY A 263 19.81 -2.24 -17.47
C GLY A 263 20.12 -0.90 -18.16
N TYR A 264 19.11 -0.18 -18.59
CA TYR A 264 19.17 1.16 -19.20
C TYR A 264 17.80 1.83 -19.08
N GLU A 265 17.76 3.14 -19.27
CA GLU A 265 16.53 3.93 -19.25
C GLU A 265 16.12 4.31 -20.68
N PRO A 266 15.08 3.66 -21.26
CA PRO A 266 14.56 4.06 -22.56
C PRO A 266 13.77 5.36 -22.45
N PRO A 267 13.58 6.12 -23.55
CA PRO A 267 12.59 7.18 -23.61
C PRO A 267 11.23 6.69 -23.11
N HIS A 268 10.65 7.37 -22.10
CA HIS A 268 9.40 6.92 -21.54
C HIS A 268 8.51 8.07 -21.07
N PHE A 269 7.20 7.78 -21.02
CA PHE A 269 6.17 8.63 -20.43
C PHE A 269 5.21 7.76 -19.64
N ILE A 270 5.44 7.61 -18.33
CA ILE A 270 4.67 6.74 -17.44
C ILE A 270 4.19 7.56 -16.25
N ARG A 271 2.98 8.13 -16.32
CA ARG A 271 2.46 8.99 -15.26
C ARG A 271 0.94 9.03 -15.18
N PRO A 272 0.35 9.58 -14.09
CA PRO A 272 -1.03 10.04 -14.10
C PRO A 272 -1.20 11.14 -15.14
N THR A 273 -2.20 11.00 -16.03
CA THR A 273 -2.41 11.91 -17.15
C THR A 273 -3.68 12.73 -17.05
N GLY A 274 -4.59 12.38 -16.12
CA GLY A 274 -5.81 13.15 -15.98
C GLY A 274 -6.76 12.60 -14.92
N TYR A 275 -7.66 13.49 -14.51
CA TYR A 275 -8.79 13.19 -13.64
C TYR A 275 -10.10 13.32 -14.43
N LEU A 276 -10.96 12.32 -14.32
CA LEU A 276 -12.28 12.31 -14.92
C LEU A 276 -13.25 11.64 -13.93
N GLU A 277 -14.01 12.45 -13.19
CA GLU A 277 -14.90 12.02 -12.11
C GLU A 277 -15.82 10.83 -12.48
N PRO A 278 -16.49 10.80 -13.66
CA PRO A 278 -17.37 9.68 -14.01
C PRO A 278 -16.70 8.31 -14.11
N LEU A 279 -15.36 8.24 -14.17
CA LEU A 279 -14.64 6.95 -14.12
C LEU A 279 -14.68 6.33 -12.73
N GLY A 280 -14.89 7.13 -11.68
CA GLY A 280 -14.84 6.65 -10.30
C GLY A 280 -13.51 5.91 -10.03
N ASP A 281 -13.59 4.75 -9.40
CA ASP A 281 -12.43 3.92 -9.09
C ASP A 281 -11.94 3.07 -10.30
N ARG A 282 -12.72 3.00 -11.39
CA ARG A 282 -12.35 2.24 -12.60
C ARG A 282 -11.37 3.01 -13.47
N LYS A 283 -10.13 2.94 -13.10
CA LYS A 283 -9.01 3.56 -13.79
C LYS A 283 -8.85 3.03 -15.21
N PHE A 284 -8.75 3.95 -16.18
CA PHE A 284 -8.37 3.65 -17.55
C PHE A 284 -6.87 3.77 -17.73
N VAL A 285 -6.27 2.78 -18.39
CA VAL A 285 -4.84 2.75 -18.75
C VAL A 285 -4.72 2.44 -20.23
N ALA A 286 -3.97 3.26 -20.95
CA ALA A 286 -3.49 2.98 -22.30
C ALA A 286 -1.96 2.91 -22.27
N MET A 287 -1.39 1.84 -22.80
CA MET A 287 0.05 1.61 -22.83
C MET A 287 0.48 1.26 -24.25
N HIS A 288 1.60 1.84 -24.68
CA HIS A 288 2.28 1.52 -25.93
C HIS A 288 3.76 1.29 -25.64
N ILE A 289 4.27 0.15 -26.05
CA ILE A 289 5.68 -0.24 -25.88
C ILE A 289 6.23 -0.64 -27.24
N GLN A 290 7.38 -0.07 -27.62
CA GLN A 290 8.11 -0.45 -28.83
C GLN A 290 9.47 -1.04 -28.47
N TRP A 291 9.90 -2.07 -29.21
CA TRP A 291 11.21 -2.69 -29.03
C TRP A 291 11.80 -3.20 -30.34
N VAL A 292 13.11 -3.36 -30.34
CA VAL A 292 13.84 -4.00 -31.45
C VAL A 292 13.98 -5.49 -31.19
N SER A 293 13.66 -6.27 -32.20
CA SER A 293 13.86 -7.70 -32.29
C SER A 293 15.06 -8.07 -33.17
N PHE A 294 15.31 -9.39 -33.37
CA PHE A 294 16.39 -9.87 -34.24
C PHE A 294 16.29 -9.28 -35.66
N GLY A 295 17.44 -8.95 -36.23
CA GLY A 295 17.52 -8.34 -37.56
C GLY A 295 17.16 -6.86 -37.62
N GLY A 296 16.96 -6.19 -36.48
CA GLY A 296 16.60 -4.77 -36.40
C GLY A 296 15.11 -4.47 -36.64
N PHE A 297 14.26 -5.50 -36.70
CA PHE A 297 12.83 -5.30 -36.84
C PHE A 297 12.24 -4.70 -35.56
N VAL A 298 11.31 -3.77 -35.74
CA VAL A 298 10.61 -3.10 -34.64
C VAL A 298 9.23 -3.73 -34.47
N ASP A 299 9.00 -4.23 -33.26
CA ASP A 299 7.70 -4.74 -32.83
C ASP A 299 7.06 -3.76 -31.83
N GLU A 300 5.75 -3.85 -31.66
CA GLU A 300 5.02 -3.03 -30.70
C GLU A 300 3.94 -3.81 -29.97
N LEU A 301 3.64 -3.35 -28.75
CA LEU A 301 2.54 -3.82 -27.89
C LEU A 301 1.64 -2.66 -27.52
N VAL A 302 0.35 -2.80 -27.77
CA VAL A 302 -0.69 -1.86 -27.31
C VAL A 302 -1.58 -2.56 -26.31
N VAL A 303 -1.74 -1.97 -25.12
CA VAL A 303 -2.60 -2.48 -24.07
C VAL A 303 -3.61 -1.40 -23.65
N ASN A 304 -4.89 -1.74 -23.65
CA ASN A 304 -5.93 -0.92 -23.05
C ASN A 304 -6.57 -1.72 -21.91
N MET A 305 -6.59 -1.12 -20.72
CA MET A 305 -7.11 -1.77 -19.52
C MET A 305 -8.07 -0.86 -18.77
N ARG A 306 -9.02 -1.49 -18.06
CA ARG A 306 -9.81 -0.83 -17.01
C ARG A 306 -9.65 -1.64 -15.74
N ILE A 307 -9.21 -0.98 -14.65
CA ILE A 307 -8.86 -1.63 -13.39
C ILE A 307 -9.60 -0.95 -12.25
N ASN A 308 -10.20 -1.73 -11.38
CA ASN A 308 -10.67 -1.26 -10.08
C ASN A 308 -9.45 -1.18 -9.15
N ASP A 309 -8.97 0.03 -8.89
CA ASP A 309 -7.68 0.27 -8.19
C ASP A 309 -7.81 -0.04 -6.69
N SER A 310 -8.90 0.41 -6.06
CA SER A 310 -9.10 0.24 -4.62
C SER A 310 -9.31 -1.21 -4.17
N PRO A 311 -10.13 -2.05 -4.85
CA PRO A 311 -10.21 -3.47 -4.52
C PRO A 311 -8.89 -4.21 -4.69
N ALA A 312 -8.09 -3.86 -5.69
CA ALA A 312 -6.78 -4.48 -5.89
C ALA A 312 -5.84 -4.19 -4.72
N LEU A 313 -5.82 -2.95 -4.21
CA LEU A 313 -5.00 -2.60 -3.05
C LEU A 313 -5.57 -3.22 -1.77
N ALA A 314 -6.89 -3.23 -1.58
CA ALA A 314 -7.53 -3.83 -0.41
C ALA A 314 -7.17 -5.33 -0.26
N GLY A 315 -7.15 -6.09 -1.37
CA GLY A 315 -6.70 -7.48 -1.37
C GLY A 315 -5.22 -7.63 -0.93
N TYR A 316 -4.35 -6.73 -1.35
CA TYR A 316 -2.95 -6.70 -0.90
C TYR A 316 -2.82 -6.38 0.58
N LEU A 317 -3.66 -5.48 1.11
CA LEU A 317 -3.65 -5.12 2.54
C LEU A 317 -4.02 -6.30 3.44
N VAL A 318 -4.85 -7.24 2.98
CA VAL A 318 -5.14 -8.49 3.70
C VAL A 318 -3.85 -9.29 3.92
N ASP A 319 -3.09 -9.54 2.85
CA ASP A 319 -1.83 -10.27 2.95
C ASP A 319 -0.75 -9.49 3.71
N LEU A 320 -0.63 -8.18 3.45
CA LEU A 320 0.35 -7.33 4.14
C LEU A 320 0.12 -7.33 5.67
N SER A 321 -1.14 -7.30 6.12
CA SER A 321 -1.47 -7.39 7.54
C SER A 321 -1.07 -8.75 8.13
N ARG A 322 -1.35 -9.84 7.43
CA ARG A 322 -1.00 -11.20 7.84
C ARG A 322 0.53 -11.39 7.88
N LEU A 323 1.23 -10.98 6.82
CA LEU A 323 2.69 -11.07 6.68
C LEU A 323 3.41 -10.22 7.72
N ALA A 324 2.94 -9.00 7.95
CA ALA A 324 3.50 -8.09 8.94
C ALA A 324 3.45 -8.71 10.35
N TYR A 325 2.28 -9.21 10.75
CA TYR A 325 2.10 -9.89 12.03
C TYR A 325 2.92 -11.17 12.13
N ALA A 326 2.93 -12.00 11.08
CA ALA A 326 3.73 -13.23 11.05
C ALA A 326 5.23 -12.94 11.19
N SER A 327 5.73 -11.90 10.53
CA SER A 327 7.12 -11.44 10.61
C SER A 327 7.49 -11.03 12.04
N LEU A 328 6.67 -10.20 12.69
CA LEU A 328 6.88 -9.82 14.10
C LEU A 328 6.94 -11.04 15.01
N ARG A 329 6.02 -11.99 14.84
CA ARG A 329 5.96 -13.23 15.63
C ARG A 329 7.15 -14.17 15.38
N ALA A 330 7.79 -14.05 14.23
CA ALA A 330 9.02 -14.77 13.88
C ALA A 330 10.30 -14.02 14.27
N GLY A 331 10.21 -12.86 14.94
CA GLY A 331 11.36 -12.06 15.36
C GLY A 331 12.00 -11.29 14.21
N VAL A 332 11.30 -11.05 13.11
CA VAL A 332 11.77 -10.26 11.96
C VAL A 332 11.34 -8.81 12.16
N TYR A 333 12.33 -7.93 12.30
CA TYR A 333 12.13 -6.51 12.62
C TYR A 333 12.77 -5.61 11.56
N GLY A 334 12.48 -4.31 11.62
CA GLY A 334 12.96 -3.32 10.66
C GLY A 334 12.10 -3.29 9.41
N THR A 335 12.49 -3.97 8.34
CA THR A 335 11.69 -4.14 7.11
C THR A 335 11.99 -5.47 6.42
N VAL A 336 11.12 -5.91 5.51
CA VAL A 336 11.27 -7.17 4.76
C VAL A 336 11.30 -6.86 3.26
N PRO A 337 12.48 -6.92 2.61
CA PRO A 337 12.60 -6.63 1.19
C PRO A 337 11.74 -7.51 0.29
N GLU A 338 11.59 -8.80 0.60
CA GLU A 338 10.80 -9.75 -0.20
C GLU A 338 9.31 -9.38 -0.24
N ILE A 339 8.77 -8.88 0.88
CA ILE A 339 7.39 -8.37 0.93
C ILE A 339 7.28 -7.08 0.12
N ASN A 340 8.21 -6.13 0.37
CA ASN A 340 8.17 -4.83 -0.29
C ASN A 340 8.35 -4.94 -1.81
N LEU A 341 9.26 -5.79 -2.29
CA LEU A 341 9.50 -6.00 -3.72
C LEU A 341 8.24 -6.47 -4.47
N PHE A 342 7.44 -7.32 -3.86
CA PHE A 342 6.21 -7.80 -4.50
C PHE A 342 5.06 -6.79 -4.37
N TYR A 343 4.79 -6.31 -3.15
CA TYR A 343 3.59 -5.51 -2.87
C TYR A 343 3.74 -4.02 -3.13
N MET A 344 4.97 -3.47 -3.26
CA MET A 344 5.20 -2.03 -3.31
C MET A 344 5.81 -1.58 -4.64
N LYS A 345 5.53 -0.33 -5.03
CA LYS A 345 6.13 0.34 -6.20
C LYS A 345 7.50 0.93 -5.85
N ARG A 346 7.68 1.39 -4.63
CA ARG A 346 8.95 1.85 -4.09
C ARG A 346 9.34 0.93 -2.94
N PRO A 347 10.03 -0.19 -3.22
CA PRO A 347 10.35 -1.15 -2.18
C PRO A 347 11.43 -0.62 -1.23
N GLY A 348 11.15 -0.62 0.09
CA GLY A 348 12.17 -0.44 1.11
C GLY A 348 12.98 -1.72 1.35
N PRO A 349 14.19 -1.64 1.95
CA PRO A 349 14.87 -0.43 2.44
C PRO A 349 15.46 0.45 1.33
N HIS A 350 16.00 1.62 1.71
CA HIS A 350 16.64 2.54 0.77
C HIS A 350 17.72 1.85 -0.08
N GLY A 351 17.73 2.13 -1.39
CA GLY A 351 18.66 1.52 -2.33
C GLY A 351 18.26 0.12 -2.84
N THR A 352 17.11 -0.41 -2.42
CA THR A 352 16.58 -1.68 -2.97
C THR A 352 16.32 -1.53 -4.46
N ARG A 353 16.91 -2.42 -5.27
CA ARG A 353 16.64 -2.47 -6.70
C ARG A 353 15.28 -3.10 -6.98
N HIS A 354 14.55 -2.51 -7.90
CA HIS A 354 13.29 -3.08 -8.37
C HIS A 354 13.51 -4.43 -9.05
N LYS A 355 12.49 -5.26 -9.00
CA LYS A 355 12.45 -6.59 -9.62
C LYS A 355 11.07 -6.78 -10.26
N ALA A 356 11.00 -7.53 -11.34
CA ALA A 356 9.73 -7.96 -11.91
C ALA A 356 8.85 -8.64 -10.84
N LYS A 357 7.56 -8.38 -10.86
CA LYS A 357 6.65 -8.87 -9.81
C LYS A 357 6.53 -10.39 -9.82
N ILE A 358 6.65 -11.01 -10.98
CA ILE A 358 6.72 -12.48 -11.12
C ILE A 358 7.94 -13.06 -10.38
N LEU A 359 9.10 -12.40 -10.48
CA LEU A 359 10.32 -12.82 -9.78
C LEU A 359 10.23 -12.51 -8.28
N ALA A 360 9.77 -11.32 -7.93
CA ALA A 360 9.54 -10.93 -6.54
C ALA A 360 8.55 -11.85 -5.82
N TYR A 361 7.55 -12.39 -6.52
CA TYR A 361 6.63 -13.38 -5.96
C TYR A 361 7.34 -14.68 -5.53
N ARG A 362 8.34 -15.12 -6.28
CA ARG A 362 9.14 -16.30 -5.90
C ARG A 362 9.95 -16.05 -4.64
N ASP A 363 10.56 -14.85 -4.52
CA ASP A 363 11.29 -14.45 -3.32
C ASP A 363 10.35 -14.36 -2.12
N LEU A 364 9.16 -13.80 -2.31
CA LEU A 364 8.11 -13.74 -1.29
C LEU A 364 7.72 -15.15 -0.81
N LEU A 365 7.52 -16.10 -1.71
CA LEU A 365 7.21 -17.49 -1.33
C LEU A 365 8.35 -18.12 -0.53
N SER A 366 9.61 -17.86 -0.90
CA SER A 366 10.78 -18.34 -0.14
C SER A 366 10.82 -17.71 1.26
N PHE A 367 10.46 -16.46 1.40
CA PHE A 367 10.33 -15.81 2.72
C PHE A 367 9.20 -16.44 3.53
N VAL A 368 8.06 -16.70 2.92
CA VAL A 368 6.92 -17.34 3.58
C VAL A 368 7.28 -18.74 4.09
N GLU A 369 8.09 -19.52 3.35
CA GLU A 369 8.56 -20.82 3.87
C GLU A 369 9.42 -20.64 5.12
N ARG A 370 10.30 -19.65 5.18
CA ARG A 370 11.06 -19.33 6.42
C ARG A 370 10.14 -18.97 7.60
N LEU A 371 9.06 -18.21 7.36
CA LEU A 371 8.06 -17.94 8.39
C LEU A 371 7.36 -19.20 8.89
N ARG A 372 7.06 -20.14 7.99
CA ARG A 372 6.44 -21.43 8.31
C ARG A 372 7.37 -22.28 9.19
N GLU A 373 8.64 -22.39 8.80
CA GLU A 373 9.67 -23.11 9.56
C GLU A 373 9.84 -22.53 10.96
N ALA A 374 9.94 -21.21 11.09
CA ALA A 374 10.05 -20.53 12.38
C ALA A 374 8.85 -20.79 13.31
N ARG A 375 7.72 -21.19 12.76
CA ARG A 375 6.48 -21.55 13.51
C ARG A 375 6.28 -23.04 13.65
N GLY A 376 7.19 -23.88 13.19
CA GLY A 376 7.10 -25.33 13.24
C GLY A 376 6.00 -25.91 12.35
N LEU A 377 5.56 -25.18 11.32
CA LEU A 377 4.59 -25.68 10.34
C LEU A 377 5.31 -26.63 9.37
N PRO A 378 4.64 -27.71 8.90
CA PRO A 378 5.24 -28.66 7.96
C PRO A 378 5.63 -27.96 6.65
N ALA A 379 6.69 -28.44 5.99
CA ALA A 379 7.08 -27.95 4.67
C ALA A 379 5.90 -27.99 3.71
N ARG A 380 5.79 -26.96 2.88
CA ARG A 380 4.69 -26.86 1.91
C ARG A 380 4.86 -27.92 0.83
N GLU A 381 3.85 -28.72 0.60
CA GLU A 381 3.77 -29.49 -0.64
C GLU A 381 3.77 -28.53 -1.83
N ALA A 382 4.46 -28.90 -2.93
CA ALA A 382 4.60 -28.03 -4.10
C ALA A 382 3.26 -27.41 -4.49
N VAL A 383 3.24 -26.05 -4.56
CA VAL A 383 2.00 -25.28 -4.76
C VAL A 383 1.31 -25.75 -6.03
N THR A 384 0.38 -26.66 -5.89
CA THR A 384 -0.73 -26.67 -6.81
C THR A 384 -1.46 -25.36 -6.55
N ARG A 385 -1.40 -24.40 -7.50
CA ARG A 385 -2.23 -23.19 -7.44
C ARG A 385 -3.61 -23.68 -7.04
N ALA A 386 -4.16 -23.15 -5.94
CA ALA A 386 -5.51 -23.50 -5.54
C ALA A 386 -6.40 -23.28 -6.79
N ARG A 387 -6.68 -24.36 -7.52
CA ARG A 387 -7.73 -24.33 -8.51
C ARG A 387 -8.97 -24.21 -7.64
N ALA A 388 -9.57 -23.02 -7.64
CA ALA A 388 -10.91 -22.90 -7.15
C ALA A 388 -11.70 -24.06 -7.73
N SER A 389 -12.38 -24.80 -6.87
CA SER A 389 -13.43 -25.69 -7.31
C SER A 389 -14.31 -24.88 -8.25
N SER A 390 -14.36 -25.26 -9.51
CA SER A 390 -15.21 -24.62 -10.52
C SER A 390 -16.63 -24.50 -10.00
N PRO A 391 -17.34 -23.42 -10.34
CA PRO A 391 -18.72 -23.23 -9.91
C PRO A 391 -19.62 -24.37 -10.37
#